data_f78a1a1b3b2ef4e103203586bb3af797
#
_entry.id   f78a1a1b3b2ef4e103203586bb3af797
#
_cell.length_a   1.000
_cell.length_b   1.000
_cell.length_c   1.000
_cell.angle_alpha   90.00
_cell.angle_beta   90.00
_cell.angle_gamma   90.00
#
_symmetry.space_group_name_H-M   'P 1'
#
loop_
_entity.id
_entity.type
_entity.pdbx_description
1 polymer ?
#
loop_
_entity_poly.entity_id
_entity_poly.type
_entity_poly.pdbx_seq_one_letter_code
_entity_poly.pdbx_strand_id
1 'polypeptide(L)'
;MNNYILLLPVLLPIAAGALLSLFKFKEKKKLHIYVFAVLAAQALICILTAVLTDAPSLMLFSVFEGITVYFRADLLSKVFAVLISCVWLLAGLYSFEYLEHDEKERLFYGIYLIVGGVLAALCLAGNLVTFYIFYEFMSITSMPLVLHERTHESVFAAIKYLFYSMAGALLALFGIFVLSYEGGGSLEFTAGGLAAVQNASPITFFAIFMMILGFGVKAGMFPLHAWLPAAHPVAPAPASAVLSGIITKAGVLGVIRAVYYVAGADFIRGTWVQYVWVILSLVTVFMGSMLAYKEKVLKKRLAYSTVSQVSYVMFGLSLLNAAAFVGALLHVIFHSLAKNTLFMGAGAVIHKTGKTGTDELKGTGKQMPVVMWCFALASLSLIGIPPLCGFVSKWYLALGSLESGISTASWLGPVILLVSALLTAGYLLPICISAFLPGKDFDYASLEKKEPSWRMLLPLIAMAALSVILGIWPGGLVNIFADIASAVL
;
A
#
# COMPACT_ATOMS: atom_id res chain seq x y z
N MET A 1 -0.73 -9.71 -29.19
CA MET A 1 0.52 -9.14 -28.64
C MET A 1 1.29 -10.27 -27.96
N ASN A 2 2.60 -10.32 -28.06
CA ASN A 2 3.39 -11.44 -27.53
C ASN A 2 3.34 -11.44 -25.99
N ASN A 3 3.04 -12.58 -25.35
CA ASN A 3 2.91 -12.71 -23.88
C ASN A 3 4.20 -12.34 -23.12
N TYR A 4 5.36 -12.28 -23.82
CA TYR A 4 6.63 -11.79 -23.25
C TYR A 4 6.60 -10.34 -22.77
N ILE A 5 5.56 -9.56 -23.12
CA ILE A 5 5.38 -8.21 -22.58
C ILE A 5 5.30 -8.22 -21.04
N LEU A 6 4.82 -9.31 -20.43
CA LEU A 6 4.74 -9.47 -18.98
C LEU A 6 6.09 -9.50 -18.28
N LEU A 7 7.17 -9.84 -19.00
CA LEU A 7 8.54 -9.84 -18.45
C LEU A 7 9.12 -8.44 -18.35
N LEU A 8 8.73 -7.53 -19.23
CA LEU A 8 9.36 -6.22 -19.33
C LEU A 8 9.21 -5.38 -18.05
N PRO A 9 8.01 -5.22 -17.43
CA PRO A 9 7.85 -4.43 -16.21
C PRO A 9 8.54 -5.06 -15.00
N VAL A 10 8.95 -6.31 -15.09
CA VAL A 10 9.68 -7.06 -14.06
C VAL A 10 11.19 -6.96 -14.29
N LEU A 11 11.66 -7.44 -15.43
CA LEU A 11 13.10 -7.60 -15.69
C LEU A 11 13.81 -6.28 -15.96
N LEU A 12 13.14 -5.32 -16.62
CA LEU A 12 13.73 -4.02 -16.94
C LEU A 12 14.23 -3.29 -15.68
N PRO A 13 13.39 -3.04 -14.65
CA PRO A 13 13.85 -2.33 -13.47
C PRO A 13 14.79 -3.19 -12.60
N ILE A 14 14.63 -4.51 -12.53
CA ILE A 14 15.56 -5.39 -11.80
C ILE A 14 16.95 -5.34 -12.43
N ALA A 15 17.05 -5.51 -13.74
CA ALA A 15 18.33 -5.46 -14.46
C ALA A 15 18.95 -4.05 -14.36
N ALA A 16 18.15 -3.01 -14.54
CA ALA A 16 18.61 -1.63 -14.42
C ALA A 16 19.12 -1.31 -13.01
N GLY A 17 18.44 -1.79 -11.96
CA GLY A 17 18.87 -1.64 -10.57
C GLY A 17 20.15 -2.42 -10.25
N ALA A 18 20.28 -3.64 -10.76
CA ALA A 18 21.50 -4.45 -10.62
C ALA A 18 22.69 -3.79 -11.33
N LEU A 19 22.49 -3.24 -12.52
CA LEU A 19 23.52 -2.52 -13.26
C LEU A 19 24.05 -1.28 -12.50
N LEU A 20 23.21 -0.61 -11.70
CA LEU A 20 23.67 0.50 -10.85
C LEU A 20 24.72 0.09 -9.82
N SER A 21 24.79 -1.18 -9.45
CA SER A 21 25.88 -1.68 -8.59
C SER A 21 27.24 -1.72 -9.31
N LEU A 22 27.23 -1.96 -10.62
CA LEU A 22 28.41 -2.13 -11.46
C LEU A 22 28.93 -0.81 -12.04
N PHE A 23 28.03 0.10 -12.46
CA PHE A 23 28.37 1.33 -13.14
C PHE A 23 28.28 2.55 -12.22
N LYS A 24 29.34 3.39 -12.23
CA LYS A 24 29.36 4.68 -11.51
C LYS A 24 29.05 5.81 -12.50
N PHE A 25 28.00 6.55 -12.24
CA PHE A 25 27.73 7.79 -12.97
C PHE A 25 28.64 8.90 -12.44
N LYS A 26 29.29 9.64 -13.34
CA LYS A 26 30.12 10.79 -12.96
C LYS A 26 29.31 12.00 -12.49
N GLU A 27 28.07 12.12 -12.98
CA GLU A 27 27.17 13.23 -12.69
C GLU A 27 25.85 12.71 -12.13
N LYS A 28 25.39 13.28 -11.02
CA LYS A 28 24.09 12.94 -10.40
C LYS A 28 22.93 13.12 -11.37
N LYS A 29 22.97 14.16 -12.22
CA LYS A 29 21.93 14.40 -13.23
C LYS A 29 21.73 13.21 -14.18
N LYS A 30 22.82 12.56 -14.61
CA LYS A 30 22.74 11.38 -15.48
C LYS A 30 22.15 10.17 -14.75
N LEU A 31 22.46 10.01 -13.45
CA LEU A 31 21.85 8.98 -12.61
C LEU A 31 20.34 9.21 -12.48
N HIS A 32 19.90 10.45 -12.20
CA HIS A 32 18.47 10.77 -12.07
C HIS A 32 17.71 10.54 -13.39
N ILE A 33 18.30 10.94 -14.54
CA ILE A 33 17.69 10.68 -15.86
C ILE A 33 17.57 9.18 -16.12
N TYR A 34 18.60 8.39 -15.82
CA TYR A 34 18.58 6.94 -15.97
C TYR A 34 17.47 6.30 -15.13
N VAL A 35 17.41 6.63 -13.84
CA VAL A 35 16.39 6.10 -12.92
C VAL A 35 14.99 6.50 -13.36
N PHE A 36 14.79 7.76 -13.72
CA PHE A 36 13.50 8.27 -14.20
C PHE A 36 13.05 7.56 -15.48
N ALA A 37 13.95 7.38 -16.43
CA ALA A 37 13.64 6.70 -17.70
C ALA A 37 13.20 5.24 -17.48
N VAL A 38 13.87 4.52 -16.57
CA VAL A 38 13.48 3.14 -16.21
C VAL A 38 12.11 3.09 -15.53
N LEU A 39 11.87 3.97 -14.56
CA LEU A 39 10.57 4.04 -13.86
C LEU A 39 9.43 4.45 -14.80
N ALA A 40 9.68 5.43 -15.67
CA ALA A 40 8.69 5.87 -16.66
C ALA A 40 8.39 4.77 -17.69
N ALA A 41 9.42 4.05 -18.15
CA ALA A 41 9.23 2.90 -19.02
C ALA A 41 8.42 1.79 -18.35
N GLN A 42 8.71 1.46 -17.08
CA GLN A 42 7.95 0.50 -16.30
C GLN A 42 6.47 0.90 -16.19
N ALA A 43 6.20 2.14 -15.81
CA ALA A 43 4.82 2.65 -15.69
C ALA A 43 4.09 2.61 -17.04
N LEU A 44 4.74 3.04 -18.12
CA LEU A 44 4.18 2.99 -19.48
C LEU A 44 3.86 1.55 -19.91
N ILE A 45 4.75 0.60 -19.67
CA ILE A 45 4.53 -0.81 -20.02
C ILE A 45 3.35 -1.39 -19.21
N CYS A 46 3.24 -1.08 -17.90
CA CYS A 46 2.10 -1.50 -17.10
C CYS A 46 0.78 -0.93 -17.63
N ILE A 47 0.74 0.35 -18.00
CA ILE A 47 -0.43 1.00 -18.59
C ILE A 47 -0.78 0.37 -19.94
N LEU A 48 0.19 0.17 -20.82
CA LEU A 48 -0.03 -0.47 -22.13
C LEU A 48 -0.52 -1.91 -21.97
N THR A 49 0.03 -2.68 -21.02
CA THR A 49 -0.46 -4.01 -20.70
C THR A 49 -1.90 -3.98 -20.22
N ALA A 50 -2.26 -3.01 -19.38
CA ALA A 50 -3.62 -2.88 -18.87
C ALA A 50 -4.65 -2.55 -19.97
N VAL A 51 -4.28 -1.69 -20.92
CA VAL A 51 -5.19 -1.18 -21.96
C VAL A 51 -5.25 -2.11 -23.19
N LEU A 52 -4.09 -2.66 -23.61
CA LEU A 52 -3.97 -3.32 -24.91
C LEU A 52 -4.06 -4.86 -24.86
N THR A 53 -4.19 -5.46 -23.68
CA THR A 53 -4.24 -6.93 -23.53
C THR A 53 -5.46 -7.38 -22.76
N ASP A 54 -6.00 -8.56 -23.06
CA ASP A 54 -7.11 -9.12 -22.27
C ASP A 54 -6.60 -9.81 -21.01
N ALA A 55 -6.12 -10.99 -21.03
CA ALA A 55 -5.56 -11.67 -19.86
C ALA A 55 -4.33 -12.50 -20.27
N PRO A 56 -3.25 -11.84 -20.73
CA PRO A 56 -2.08 -12.56 -21.18
C PRO A 56 -1.47 -13.37 -20.03
N SER A 57 -0.99 -14.57 -20.36
CA SER A 57 -0.31 -15.45 -19.41
C SER A 57 1.00 -15.93 -20.01
N LEU A 58 2.03 -16.07 -19.16
CA LEU A 58 3.37 -16.51 -19.54
C LEU A 58 3.92 -17.47 -18.50
N MET A 59 4.11 -18.72 -18.88
CA MET A 59 4.79 -19.73 -18.07
C MET A 59 6.28 -19.43 -18.05
N LEU A 60 6.89 -19.45 -16.85
CA LEU A 60 8.32 -19.22 -16.66
C LEU A 60 9.05 -20.56 -16.52
N PHE A 61 8.71 -21.33 -15.52
CA PHE A 61 9.27 -22.68 -15.26
C PHE A 61 8.35 -23.47 -14.31
N SER A 62 8.58 -24.78 -14.23
CA SER A 62 7.95 -25.66 -13.24
C SER A 62 8.93 -25.95 -12.11
N VAL A 63 8.46 -25.83 -10.86
CA VAL A 63 9.26 -26.16 -9.66
C VAL A 63 9.19 -27.66 -9.38
N PHE A 64 7.96 -28.22 -9.43
CA PHE A 64 7.64 -29.63 -9.28
C PHE A 64 6.52 -30.02 -10.23
N GLU A 65 6.22 -31.32 -10.35
CA GLU A 65 5.02 -31.77 -11.08
C GLU A 65 3.76 -31.10 -10.49
N GLY A 66 3.01 -30.40 -11.33
CA GLY A 66 1.79 -29.68 -10.95
C GLY A 66 1.98 -28.28 -10.37
N ILE A 67 3.20 -27.84 -10.05
CA ILE A 67 3.47 -26.50 -9.53
C ILE A 67 4.30 -25.69 -10.52
N THR A 68 3.62 -24.78 -11.23
CA THR A 68 4.22 -23.89 -12.23
C THR A 68 4.38 -22.47 -11.67
N VAL A 69 5.49 -21.82 -12.02
CA VAL A 69 5.69 -20.38 -11.82
C VAL A 69 5.34 -19.70 -13.14
N TYR A 70 4.31 -18.84 -13.11
CA TYR A 70 3.85 -18.13 -14.29
C TYR A 70 3.25 -16.76 -13.95
N PHE A 71 3.27 -15.87 -14.94
CA PHE A 71 2.62 -14.57 -14.87
C PHE A 71 1.29 -14.58 -15.62
N ARG A 72 0.32 -13.84 -15.08
CA ARG A 72 -0.98 -13.60 -15.68
C ARG A 72 -1.45 -12.19 -15.31
N ALA A 73 -1.89 -11.44 -16.30
CA ALA A 73 -2.44 -10.09 -16.09
C ALA A 73 -3.97 -10.11 -16.18
N ASP A 74 -4.65 -10.57 -15.14
CA ASP A 74 -6.10 -10.39 -15.00
C ASP A 74 -6.44 -8.94 -14.62
N LEU A 75 -7.72 -8.58 -14.54
CA LEU A 75 -8.16 -7.20 -14.28
C LEU A 75 -7.64 -6.67 -12.94
N LEU A 76 -7.63 -7.50 -11.90
CA LEU A 76 -7.08 -7.12 -10.59
C LEU A 76 -5.56 -6.86 -10.67
N SER A 77 -4.81 -7.75 -11.34
CA SER A 77 -3.36 -7.58 -11.59
C SER A 77 -3.05 -6.27 -12.29
N LYS A 78 -3.82 -5.94 -13.33
CA LYS A 78 -3.66 -4.72 -14.13
C LYS A 78 -3.84 -3.46 -13.28
N VAL A 79 -4.92 -3.42 -12.47
CA VAL A 79 -5.20 -2.28 -11.58
C VAL A 79 -4.06 -2.08 -10.59
N PHE A 80 -3.60 -3.15 -9.92
CA PHE A 80 -2.51 -3.05 -8.95
C PHE A 80 -1.17 -2.69 -9.61
N ALA A 81 -0.85 -3.26 -10.78
CA ALA A 81 0.38 -2.96 -11.49
C ALA A 81 0.45 -1.50 -11.94
N VAL A 82 -0.65 -0.94 -12.46
CA VAL A 82 -0.73 0.48 -12.85
C VAL A 82 -0.63 1.38 -11.61
N LEU A 83 -1.39 1.11 -10.55
CA LEU A 83 -1.32 1.88 -9.31
C LEU A 83 0.12 1.92 -8.77
N ILE A 84 0.74 0.75 -8.64
CA ILE A 84 2.08 0.61 -8.06
C ILE A 84 3.10 1.35 -8.92
N SER A 85 3.14 1.09 -10.23
CA SER A 85 4.15 1.69 -11.11
C SER A 85 4.03 3.21 -11.22
N CYS A 86 2.81 3.75 -11.27
CA CYS A 86 2.60 5.20 -11.33
C CYS A 86 3.02 5.89 -10.03
N VAL A 87 2.61 5.35 -8.87
CA VAL A 87 2.99 5.91 -7.57
C VAL A 87 4.50 5.75 -7.33
N TRP A 88 5.08 4.62 -7.75
CA TRP A 88 6.52 4.35 -7.64
C TRP A 88 7.33 5.35 -8.46
N LEU A 89 6.89 5.68 -9.67
CA LEU A 89 7.48 6.73 -10.51
C LEU A 89 7.43 8.11 -9.83
N LEU A 90 6.27 8.51 -9.30
CA LEU A 90 6.12 9.81 -8.65
C LEU A 90 6.97 9.92 -7.37
N ALA A 91 7.00 8.87 -6.55
CA ALA A 91 7.86 8.84 -5.35
C ALA A 91 9.36 8.79 -5.73
N GLY A 92 9.71 8.15 -6.85
CA GLY A 92 11.06 8.20 -7.42
C GLY A 92 11.47 9.60 -7.85
N LEU A 93 10.59 10.36 -8.53
CA LEU A 93 10.85 11.75 -8.90
C LEU A 93 11.04 12.64 -7.67
N TYR A 94 10.20 12.48 -6.64
CA TYR A 94 10.33 13.17 -5.37
C TYR A 94 11.70 12.91 -4.72
N SER A 95 12.20 11.69 -4.78
CA SER A 95 13.43 11.29 -4.12
C SER A 95 14.69 11.97 -4.67
N PHE A 96 14.66 12.48 -5.91
CA PHE A 96 15.82 13.12 -6.55
C PHE A 96 16.29 14.38 -5.83
N GLU A 97 15.40 15.17 -5.27
CA GLU A 97 15.78 16.30 -4.42
C GLU A 97 16.01 15.86 -2.97
N TYR A 98 15.17 14.95 -2.47
CA TYR A 98 15.26 14.50 -1.09
C TYR A 98 16.63 13.87 -0.75
N LEU A 99 17.21 13.11 -1.71
CA LEU A 99 18.49 12.43 -1.55
C LEU A 99 19.67 13.16 -2.24
N GLU A 100 19.50 14.40 -2.71
CA GLU A 100 20.51 15.11 -3.51
C GLU A 100 21.87 15.24 -2.78
N HIS A 101 21.86 15.30 -1.47
CA HIS A 101 23.08 15.39 -0.64
C HIS A 101 23.51 14.05 -0.01
N ASP A 102 22.79 12.95 -0.32
CA ASP A 102 23.11 11.63 0.22
C ASP A 102 24.23 10.95 -0.59
N GLU A 103 25.27 10.49 0.11
CA GLU A 103 26.38 9.74 -0.53
C GLU A 103 25.97 8.34 -0.99
N LYS A 104 24.91 7.77 -0.38
CA LYS A 104 24.38 6.43 -0.69
C LYS A 104 23.24 6.45 -1.70
N GLU A 105 22.99 7.60 -2.32
CA GLU A 105 21.90 7.82 -3.29
C GLU A 105 21.86 6.74 -4.38
N ARG A 106 23.01 6.37 -4.95
CA ARG A 106 23.12 5.32 -5.97
C ARG A 106 22.63 3.95 -5.48
N LEU A 107 23.01 3.58 -4.24
CA LEU A 107 22.58 2.33 -3.63
C LEU A 107 21.07 2.33 -3.40
N PHE A 108 20.54 3.45 -2.93
CA PHE A 108 19.08 3.62 -2.77
C PHE A 108 18.35 3.36 -4.09
N TYR A 109 18.76 4.00 -5.19
CA TYR A 109 18.10 3.81 -6.49
C TYR A 109 18.26 2.41 -7.05
N GLY A 110 19.42 1.76 -6.87
CA GLY A 110 19.59 0.37 -7.27
C GLY A 110 18.56 -0.54 -6.61
N ILE A 111 18.41 -0.43 -5.30
CA ILE A 111 17.42 -1.18 -4.52
C ILE A 111 15.99 -0.77 -4.90
N TYR A 112 15.73 0.53 -5.04
CA TYR A 112 14.42 1.06 -5.39
C TYR A 112 13.90 0.50 -6.72
N LEU A 113 14.75 0.44 -7.74
CA LEU A 113 14.42 -0.16 -9.04
C LEU A 113 14.15 -1.66 -8.92
N ILE A 114 15.00 -2.41 -8.19
CA ILE A 114 14.80 -3.85 -7.98
C ILE A 114 13.45 -4.10 -7.31
N VAL A 115 13.13 -3.38 -6.25
CA VAL A 115 11.84 -3.52 -5.53
C VAL A 115 10.66 -3.22 -6.45
N GLY A 116 10.77 -2.19 -7.31
CA GLY A 116 9.74 -1.88 -8.31
C GLY A 116 9.45 -3.04 -9.27
N GLY A 117 10.51 -3.72 -9.74
CA GLY A 117 10.37 -4.89 -10.60
C GLY A 117 9.77 -6.11 -9.87
N VAL A 118 10.20 -6.35 -8.63
CA VAL A 118 9.65 -7.44 -7.80
C VAL A 118 8.17 -7.20 -7.48
N LEU A 119 7.76 -5.95 -7.22
CA LEU A 119 6.36 -5.59 -7.01
C LEU A 119 5.51 -5.81 -8.27
N ALA A 120 6.06 -5.51 -9.46
CA ALA A 120 5.38 -5.81 -10.72
C ALA A 120 5.19 -7.33 -10.90
N ALA A 121 6.21 -8.14 -10.60
CA ALA A 121 6.11 -9.59 -10.64
C ALA A 121 5.06 -10.14 -9.67
N LEU A 122 5.00 -9.58 -8.46
CA LEU A 122 3.99 -9.93 -7.45
C LEU A 122 2.57 -9.64 -7.96
N CYS A 123 2.34 -8.48 -8.58
CA CYS A 123 1.03 -8.14 -9.15
C CYS A 123 0.63 -9.08 -10.30
N LEU A 124 1.58 -9.49 -11.11
CA LEU A 124 1.37 -10.36 -12.29
C LEU A 124 1.38 -11.84 -11.96
N ALA A 125 1.57 -12.24 -10.71
CA ALA A 125 1.55 -13.64 -10.31
C ALA A 125 0.23 -14.31 -10.73
N GLY A 126 0.31 -15.49 -11.38
CA GLY A 126 -0.85 -16.22 -11.89
C GLY A 126 -1.42 -17.25 -10.91
N ASN A 127 -0.62 -17.66 -9.90
CA ASN A 127 -1.04 -18.57 -8.84
C ASN A 127 -0.43 -18.15 -7.50
N LEU A 128 -0.89 -18.80 -6.42
CA LEU A 128 -0.50 -18.45 -5.08
C LEU A 128 0.97 -18.75 -4.78
N VAL A 129 1.57 -19.76 -5.41
CA VAL A 129 2.98 -20.10 -5.26
C VAL A 129 3.88 -19.04 -5.90
N THR A 130 3.57 -18.61 -7.13
CA THR A 130 4.25 -17.50 -7.80
C THR A 130 4.14 -16.22 -6.97
N PHE A 131 2.94 -15.93 -6.45
CA PHE A 131 2.71 -14.78 -5.59
C PHE A 131 3.58 -14.83 -4.33
N TYR A 132 3.64 -15.98 -3.66
CA TYR A 132 4.43 -16.16 -2.45
C TYR A 132 5.93 -15.96 -2.69
N ILE A 133 6.47 -16.49 -3.77
CA ILE A 133 7.88 -16.32 -4.14
C ILE A 133 8.22 -14.82 -4.26
N PHE A 134 7.44 -14.06 -5.00
CA PHE A 134 7.70 -12.62 -5.17
C PHE A 134 7.32 -11.79 -3.93
N TYR A 135 6.42 -12.28 -3.08
CA TYR A 135 6.11 -11.67 -1.79
C TYR A 135 7.30 -11.74 -0.82
N GLU A 136 8.01 -12.88 -0.79
CA GLU A 136 9.25 -13.01 -0.03
C GLU A 136 10.37 -12.16 -0.62
N PHE A 137 10.58 -12.21 -1.94
CA PHE A 137 11.56 -11.34 -2.59
C PHE A 137 11.30 -9.86 -2.32
N MET A 138 10.03 -9.42 -2.34
CA MET A 138 9.68 -8.05 -1.98
C MET A 138 10.08 -7.73 -0.53
N SER A 139 9.88 -8.65 0.40
CA SER A 139 10.23 -8.44 1.81
C SER A 139 11.72 -8.26 2.01
N ILE A 140 12.52 -9.12 1.38
CA ILE A 140 13.98 -9.10 1.46
C ILE A 140 14.54 -7.84 0.74
N THR A 141 14.08 -7.57 -0.47
CA THR A 141 14.61 -6.46 -1.29
C THR A 141 14.19 -5.09 -0.79
N SER A 142 13.05 -4.96 -0.11
CA SER A 142 12.60 -3.68 0.44
C SER A 142 13.17 -3.35 1.83
N MET A 143 13.70 -4.33 2.57
CA MET A 143 14.31 -4.11 3.89
C MET A 143 15.46 -3.08 3.84
N PRO A 144 16.37 -3.07 2.85
CA PRO A 144 17.43 -2.10 2.76
C PRO A 144 16.94 -0.65 2.60
N LEU A 145 15.70 -0.42 2.12
CA LEU A 145 15.11 0.93 2.09
C LEU A 145 14.84 1.46 3.52
N VAL A 146 14.52 0.57 4.47
CA VAL A 146 14.37 0.92 5.89
C VAL A 146 15.74 1.11 6.54
N LEU A 147 16.72 0.27 6.16
CA LEU A 147 18.08 0.27 6.69
C LEU A 147 18.95 1.42 6.14
N HIS A 148 18.47 2.23 5.22
CA HIS A 148 19.25 3.16 4.40
C HIS A 148 20.21 4.05 5.23
N GLU A 149 19.73 4.64 6.32
CA GLU A 149 20.53 5.52 7.20
C GLU A 149 21.63 4.80 7.98
N ARG A 150 21.49 3.48 8.20
CA ARG A 150 22.42 2.62 8.95
C ARG A 150 22.68 3.08 10.40
N THR A 151 21.77 3.84 10.99
CA THR A 151 21.80 4.15 12.43
C THR A 151 21.39 2.91 13.22
N HIS A 152 21.70 2.90 14.53
CA HIS A 152 21.29 1.79 15.41
C HIS A 152 19.76 1.59 15.36
N GLU A 153 19.00 2.68 15.36
CA GLU A 153 17.53 2.65 15.27
C GLU A 153 17.07 2.09 13.93
N SER A 154 17.72 2.45 12.80
CA SER A 154 17.35 1.93 11.48
C SER A 154 17.68 0.45 11.32
N VAL A 155 18.78 -0.03 11.91
CA VAL A 155 19.13 -1.46 11.94
C VAL A 155 18.07 -2.25 12.72
N PHE A 156 17.74 -1.78 13.93
CA PHE A 156 16.71 -2.43 14.75
C PHE A 156 15.33 -2.46 14.04
N ALA A 157 14.94 -1.34 13.43
CA ALA A 157 13.68 -1.24 12.70
C ALA A 157 13.66 -2.16 11.45
N ALA A 158 14.79 -2.25 10.73
CA ALA A 158 14.92 -3.13 9.57
C ALA A 158 14.85 -4.63 9.97
N ILE A 159 15.51 -5.02 11.06
CA ILE A 159 15.42 -6.38 11.61
C ILE A 159 13.98 -6.67 12.06
N LYS A 160 13.34 -5.74 12.75
CA LYS A 160 11.93 -5.88 13.16
C LYS A 160 11.00 -6.02 11.96
N TYR A 161 11.18 -5.19 10.92
CA TYR A 161 10.45 -5.29 9.66
C TYR A 161 10.60 -6.67 9.03
N LEU A 162 11.85 -7.16 8.91
CA LEU A 162 12.13 -8.46 8.32
C LEU A 162 11.53 -9.60 9.13
N PHE A 163 11.71 -9.59 10.46
CA PHE A 163 11.17 -10.61 11.36
C PHE A 163 9.65 -10.75 11.24
N TYR A 164 8.91 -9.62 11.33
CA TYR A 164 7.45 -9.63 11.16
C TYR A 164 7.03 -10.10 9.77
N SER A 165 7.74 -9.65 8.72
CA SER A 165 7.44 -10.05 7.35
C SER A 165 7.63 -11.55 7.11
N MET A 166 8.75 -12.11 7.59
CA MET A 166 9.05 -13.55 7.47
C MET A 166 8.09 -14.39 8.33
N ALA A 167 7.80 -13.96 9.57
CA ALA A 167 6.81 -14.65 10.39
C ALA A 167 5.44 -14.70 9.71
N GLY A 168 4.99 -13.57 9.12
CA GLY A 168 3.76 -13.53 8.34
C GLY A 168 3.79 -14.43 7.11
N ALA A 169 4.89 -14.42 6.38
CA ALA A 169 5.06 -15.27 5.21
C ALA A 169 5.06 -16.78 5.57
N LEU A 170 5.67 -17.17 6.68
CA LEU A 170 5.61 -18.56 7.16
C LEU A 170 4.18 -19.00 7.53
N LEU A 171 3.37 -18.09 8.14
CA LEU A 171 1.95 -18.38 8.38
C LEU A 171 1.19 -18.57 7.05
N ALA A 172 1.45 -17.72 6.05
CA ALA A 172 0.87 -17.87 4.73
C ALA A 172 1.34 -19.15 4.03
N LEU A 173 2.62 -19.51 4.14
CA LEU A 173 3.19 -20.73 3.58
C LEU A 173 2.56 -22.00 4.17
N PHE A 174 2.31 -22.00 5.49
CA PHE A 174 1.57 -23.09 6.12
C PHE A 174 0.20 -23.28 5.45
N GLY A 175 -0.55 -22.18 5.24
CA GLY A 175 -1.82 -22.24 4.53
C GLY A 175 -1.68 -22.74 3.09
N ILE A 176 -0.66 -22.29 2.37
CA ILE A 176 -0.36 -22.73 1.01
C ILE A 176 -0.12 -24.25 0.97
N PHE A 177 0.68 -24.80 1.88
CA PHE A 177 0.94 -26.25 1.94
C PHE A 177 -0.33 -27.07 2.21
N VAL A 178 -1.14 -26.64 3.18
CA VAL A 178 -2.39 -27.34 3.49
C VAL A 178 -3.34 -27.31 2.31
N LEU A 179 -3.57 -26.12 1.72
CA LEU A 179 -4.50 -25.99 0.60
C LEU A 179 -3.97 -26.69 -0.68
N SER A 180 -2.66 -26.74 -0.90
CA SER A 180 -2.07 -27.47 -2.00
C SER A 180 -2.25 -28.99 -1.84
N TYR A 181 -2.10 -29.50 -0.63
CA TYR A 181 -2.33 -30.91 -0.31
C TYR A 181 -3.81 -31.31 -0.51
N GLU A 182 -4.74 -30.51 0.02
CA GLU A 182 -6.18 -30.76 -0.06
C GLU A 182 -6.72 -30.52 -1.50
N GLY A 183 -6.17 -29.53 -2.21
CA GLY A 183 -6.61 -29.10 -3.54
C GLY A 183 -5.95 -29.83 -4.71
N GLY A 184 -5.15 -30.89 -4.47
CA GLY A 184 -4.52 -31.67 -5.54
C GLY A 184 -3.37 -30.97 -6.26
N GLY A 185 -2.69 -30.00 -5.61
CA GLY A 185 -1.45 -29.37 -6.05
C GLY A 185 -1.57 -27.98 -6.66
N SER A 186 -2.55 -27.73 -7.54
CA SER A 186 -2.69 -26.41 -8.18
C SER A 186 -3.39 -25.40 -7.27
N LEU A 187 -2.77 -24.24 -7.08
CA LEU A 187 -3.34 -23.08 -6.41
C LEU A 187 -3.45 -21.90 -7.38
N GLU A 188 -4.05 -22.15 -8.53
CA GLU A 188 -4.30 -21.15 -9.57
C GLU A 188 -5.33 -20.11 -9.11
N PHE A 189 -5.17 -18.88 -9.57
CA PHE A 189 -6.12 -17.83 -9.27
C PHE A 189 -7.37 -17.99 -10.14
N THR A 190 -8.40 -18.56 -9.54
CA THR A 190 -9.73 -18.76 -10.16
C THR A 190 -10.75 -17.88 -9.45
N ALA A 191 -11.44 -17.04 -10.20
CA ALA A 191 -12.45 -16.17 -9.60
C ALA A 191 -13.58 -17.02 -8.95
N GLY A 192 -13.95 -16.67 -7.71
CA GLY A 192 -14.90 -17.44 -6.89
C GLY A 192 -14.30 -18.64 -6.16
N GLY A 193 -12.99 -18.90 -6.31
CA GLY A 193 -12.27 -19.96 -5.60
C GLY A 193 -12.15 -21.29 -6.36
N LEU A 194 -11.35 -22.19 -5.82
CA LEU A 194 -11.06 -23.51 -6.37
C LEU A 194 -12.00 -24.55 -5.74
N ALA A 195 -12.81 -25.22 -6.53
CA ALA A 195 -13.73 -26.26 -6.05
C ALA A 195 -13.00 -27.38 -5.25
N ALA A 196 -11.76 -27.71 -5.64
CA ALA A 196 -10.95 -28.70 -4.95
C ALA A 196 -10.54 -28.31 -3.51
N VAL A 197 -10.46 -27.00 -3.22
CA VAL A 197 -10.12 -26.46 -1.88
C VAL A 197 -11.37 -26.37 -0.99
N GLN A 198 -12.56 -26.37 -1.55
CA GLN A 198 -13.82 -26.16 -0.83
C GLN A 198 -14.31 -27.42 -0.07
N ASN A 199 -13.42 -28.34 0.23
CA ASN A 199 -13.70 -29.45 1.13
C ASN A 199 -13.64 -28.95 2.59
N ALA A 200 -14.79 -28.90 3.27
CA ALA A 200 -14.95 -28.30 4.58
C ALA A 200 -14.31 -29.13 5.71
N SER A 201 -12.98 -29.22 5.75
CA SER A 201 -12.26 -29.77 6.89
C SER A 201 -11.89 -28.65 7.88
N PRO A 202 -11.79 -28.90 9.20
CA PRO A 202 -11.35 -27.90 10.16
C PRO A 202 -9.97 -27.32 9.85
N ILE A 203 -9.06 -28.12 9.27
CA ILE A 203 -7.71 -27.68 8.93
C ILE A 203 -7.71 -26.74 7.73
N THR A 204 -8.63 -26.89 6.76
CA THR A 204 -8.80 -25.98 5.63
C THR A 204 -9.15 -24.57 6.11
N PHE A 205 -10.14 -24.45 7.01
CA PHE A 205 -10.50 -23.15 7.60
C PHE A 205 -9.35 -22.54 8.39
N PHE A 206 -8.63 -23.35 9.17
CA PHE A 206 -7.46 -22.88 9.91
C PHE A 206 -6.35 -22.40 8.96
N ALA A 207 -6.09 -23.13 7.87
CA ALA A 207 -5.12 -22.76 6.85
C ALA A 207 -5.46 -21.41 6.19
N ILE A 208 -6.72 -21.21 5.80
CA ILE A 208 -7.20 -19.94 5.24
C ILE A 208 -7.02 -18.81 6.26
N PHE A 209 -7.35 -19.04 7.53
CA PHE A 209 -7.15 -18.05 8.58
C PHE A 209 -5.67 -17.70 8.77
N MET A 210 -4.77 -18.69 8.75
CA MET A 210 -3.32 -18.43 8.80
C MET A 210 -2.83 -17.61 7.61
N MET A 211 -3.39 -17.81 6.42
CA MET A 211 -3.06 -16.97 5.24
C MET A 211 -3.55 -15.54 5.40
N ILE A 212 -4.78 -15.34 5.91
CA ILE A 212 -5.32 -14.00 6.21
C ILE A 212 -4.43 -13.28 7.22
N LEU A 213 -4.04 -13.95 8.31
CA LEU A 213 -3.11 -13.39 9.28
C LEU A 213 -1.74 -13.13 8.67
N GLY A 214 -1.20 -14.09 7.94
CA GLY A 214 0.12 -14.04 7.36
C GLY A 214 0.31 -12.87 6.38
N PHE A 215 -0.57 -12.75 5.39
CA PHE A 215 -0.59 -11.59 4.50
C PHE A 215 -1.03 -10.31 5.23
N GLY A 216 -1.89 -10.44 6.23
CA GLY A 216 -2.34 -9.35 7.10
C GLY A 216 -1.21 -8.69 7.91
N VAL A 217 -0.11 -9.39 8.20
CA VAL A 217 1.09 -8.80 8.81
C VAL A 217 1.60 -7.63 7.98
N LYS A 218 1.72 -7.81 6.67
CA LYS A 218 2.20 -6.76 5.75
C LYS A 218 1.19 -5.61 5.64
N ALA A 219 -0.10 -5.93 5.71
CA ALA A 219 -1.18 -4.94 5.78
C ALA A 219 -1.23 -4.21 7.14
N GLY A 220 -0.47 -4.64 8.14
CA GLY A 220 -0.42 -4.02 9.47
C GLY A 220 -1.58 -4.40 10.37
N MET A 221 -2.17 -5.58 10.20
CA MET A 221 -3.29 -6.05 11.01
C MET A 221 -2.85 -6.44 12.43
N PHE A 222 -3.65 -6.09 13.44
CA PHE A 222 -3.44 -6.52 14.81
C PHE A 222 -3.49 -8.06 14.93
N PRO A 223 -2.61 -8.68 15.73
CA PRO A 223 -1.61 -8.09 16.64
C PRO A 223 -0.24 -7.81 15.98
N LEU A 224 -0.06 -8.08 14.70
CA LEU A 224 1.24 -8.14 14.02
C LEU A 224 1.60 -6.84 13.25
N HIS A 225 1.10 -5.68 13.72
CA HIS A 225 1.27 -4.36 13.08
C HIS A 225 2.53 -3.59 13.50
N ALA A 226 3.24 -4.03 14.55
CA ALA A 226 4.23 -3.21 15.27
C ALA A 226 5.51 -2.88 14.46
N TRP A 227 5.71 -3.47 13.30
CA TRP A 227 6.81 -3.13 12.40
C TRP A 227 6.61 -1.77 11.70
N LEU A 228 5.36 -1.41 11.37
CA LEU A 228 5.03 -0.15 10.68
C LEU A 228 5.48 1.09 11.46
N PRO A 229 5.06 1.31 12.72
CA PRO A 229 5.49 2.48 13.48
C PRO A 229 6.98 2.45 13.87
N ALA A 230 7.67 1.32 13.73
CA ALA A 230 9.12 1.23 13.91
C ALA A 230 9.89 1.62 12.64
N ALA A 231 9.43 1.18 11.46
CA ALA A 231 10.13 1.39 10.19
C ALA A 231 10.00 2.83 9.65
N HIS A 232 8.82 3.42 9.74
CA HIS A 232 8.55 4.72 9.09
C HIS A 232 9.33 5.91 9.64
N PRO A 233 9.58 6.07 10.95
CA PRO A 233 10.36 7.20 11.45
C PRO A 233 11.78 7.24 10.91
N VAL A 234 12.42 6.07 10.77
CA VAL A 234 13.85 5.94 10.44
C VAL A 234 14.11 5.82 8.93
N ALA A 235 13.16 5.35 8.15
CA ALA A 235 13.31 5.25 6.70
C ALA A 235 13.28 6.65 6.05
N PRO A 236 14.03 6.90 4.94
CA PRO A 236 13.89 8.11 4.14
C PRO A 236 12.43 8.36 3.75
N ALA A 237 12.02 9.62 3.61
CA ALA A 237 10.62 9.96 3.34
C ALA A 237 10.06 9.31 2.05
N PRO A 238 10.78 9.27 0.91
CA PRO A 238 10.31 8.55 -0.27
C PRO A 238 10.13 7.05 -0.02
N ALA A 239 11.01 6.41 0.76
CA ALA A 239 10.85 5.01 1.18
C ALA A 239 9.63 4.84 2.10
N SER A 240 9.44 5.73 3.09
CA SER A 240 8.27 5.71 3.97
C SER A 240 6.97 5.87 3.20
N ALA A 241 6.94 6.74 2.18
CA ALA A 241 5.76 6.95 1.33
C ALA A 241 5.36 5.65 0.62
N VAL A 242 6.29 4.98 -0.07
CA VAL A 242 5.99 3.74 -0.80
C VAL A 242 5.79 2.54 0.12
N LEU A 243 6.45 2.48 1.29
CA LEU A 243 6.17 1.44 2.30
C LEU A 243 4.72 1.49 2.76
N SER A 244 4.21 2.68 3.09
CA SER A 244 2.83 2.89 3.52
C SER A 244 1.85 2.81 2.35
N GLY A 245 2.15 3.51 1.26
CA GLY A 245 1.25 3.68 0.13
C GLY A 245 1.14 2.44 -0.77
N ILE A 246 2.19 1.62 -0.88
CA ILE A 246 2.31 0.54 -1.85
C ILE A 246 2.61 -0.82 -1.20
N ILE A 247 3.68 -0.96 -0.42
CA ILE A 247 4.13 -2.27 0.07
C ILE A 247 3.09 -2.92 1.00
N THR A 248 2.37 -2.14 1.80
CA THR A 248 1.24 -2.66 2.58
C THR A 248 0.12 -3.26 1.72
N LYS A 249 -0.05 -2.79 0.47
CA LYS A 249 -1.06 -3.31 -0.47
C LYS A 249 -0.68 -4.66 -1.06
N ALA A 250 0.59 -5.03 -1.04
CA ALA A 250 0.98 -6.40 -1.37
C ALA A 250 0.38 -7.42 -0.38
N GLY A 251 0.31 -7.08 0.92
CA GLY A 251 -0.41 -7.90 1.90
C GLY A 251 -1.91 -7.97 1.63
N VAL A 252 -2.52 -6.82 1.30
CA VAL A 252 -3.95 -6.76 0.90
C VAL A 252 -4.21 -7.62 -0.34
N LEU A 253 -3.37 -7.51 -1.38
CA LEU A 253 -3.49 -8.31 -2.59
C LEU A 253 -3.37 -9.82 -2.28
N GLY A 254 -2.45 -10.18 -1.38
CA GLY A 254 -2.31 -11.57 -0.91
C GLY A 254 -3.57 -12.10 -0.25
N VAL A 255 -4.23 -11.30 0.60
CA VAL A 255 -5.52 -11.68 1.21
C VAL A 255 -6.62 -11.79 0.16
N ILE A 256 -6.70 -10.86 -0.81
CA ILE A 256 -7.69 -10.94 -1.89
C ILE A 256 -7.48 -12.23 -2.69
N ARG A 257 -6.24 -12.55 -3.10
CA ARG A 257 -5.93 -13.77 -3.85
C ARG A 257 -6.24 -15.04 -3.05
N ALA A 258 -5.86 -15.09 -1.78
CA ALA A 258 -6.11 -16.23 -0.91
C ALA A 258 -7.62 -16.47 -0.69
N VAL A 259 -8.37 -15.41 -0.40
CA VAL A 259 -9.79 -15.52 -0.02
C VAL A 259 -10.70 -15.62 -1.25
N TYR A 260 -10.55 -14.74 -2.23
CA TYR A 260 -11.53 -14.62 -3.32
C TYR A 260 -11.18 -15.43 -4.57
N TYR A 261 -9.88 -15.83 -4.71
CA TYR A 261 -9.43 -16.56 -5.89
C TYR A 261 -8.97 -17.99 -5.59
N VAL A 262 -8.69 -18.34 -4.33
CA VAL A 262 -8.28 -19.70 -3.94
C VAL A 262 -9.35 -20.36 -3.07
N ALA A 263 -9.73 -19.75 -1.95
CA ALA A 263 -10.72 -20.33 -1.04
C ALA A 263 -12.17 -20.21 -1.57
N GLY A 264 -12.52 -19.06 -2.13
CA GLY A 264 -13.89 -18.65 -2.45
C GLY A 264 -14.56 -17.92 -1.28
N ALA A 265 -15.22 -16.79 -1.59
CA ALA A 265 -15.88 -15.96 -0.59
C ALA A 265 -17.04 -16.71 0.08
N ASP A 266 -17.85 -17.44 -0.69
CA ASP A 266 -19.00 -18.20 -0.16
C ASP A 266 -18.58 -19.35 0.74
N PHE A 267 -17.40 -19.95 0.50
CA PHE A 267 -16.88 -21.03 1.34
C PHE A 267 -16.57 -20.60 2.77
N ILE A 268 -16.11 -19.36 2.97
CA ILE A 268 -15.81 -18.85 4.31
C ILE A 268 -16.93 -17.99 4.91
N ARG A 269 -17.98 -17.70 4.14
CA ARG A 269 -19.14 -16.91 4.58
C ARG A 269 -19.86 -17.60 5.73
N GLY A 270 -20.14 -16.87 6.81
CA GLY A 270 -20.81 -17.40 8.01
C GLY A 270 -19.96 -18.31 8.88
N THR A 271 -18.67 -18.52 8.54
CA THR A 271 -17.76 -19.33 9.36
C THR A 271 -17.06 -18.50 10.44
N TRP A 272 -16.43 -19.17 11.40
CA TRP A 272 -15.63 -18.53 12.43
C TRP A 272 -14.46 -17.71 11.83
N VAL A 273 -13.92 -18.09 10.66
CA VAL A 273 -12.85 -17.37 9.95
C VAL A 273 -13.31 -15.96 9.61
N GLN A 274 -14.49 -15.82 9.02
CA GLN A 274 -15.07 -14.53 8.70
C GLN A 274 -15.26 -13.67 9.96
N TYR A 275 -15.89 -14.21 10.99
CA TYR A 275 -16.18 -13.44 12.21
C TYR A 275 -14.91 -12.94 12.91
N VAL A 276 -13.90 -13.82 13.06
CA VAL A 276 -12.62 -13.43 13.69
C VAL A 276 -11.91 -12.37 12.82
N TRP A 277 -11.94 -12.50 11.50
CA TRP A 277 -11.33 -11.52 10.61
C TRP A 277 -12.01 -10.15 10.70
N VAL A 278 -13.34 -10.09 10.73
CA VAL A 278 -14.12 -8.85 10.97
C VAL A 278 -13.70 -8.20 12.29
N ILE A 279 -13.66 -8.97 13.39
CA ILE A 279 -13.29 -8.46 14.71
C ILE A 279 -11.87 -7.91 14.71
N LEU A 280 -10.89 -8.66 14.20
CA LEU A 280 -9.49 -8.22 14.14
C LEU A 280 -9.34 -6.94 13.32
N SER A 281 -10.06 -6.84 12.21
CA SER A 281 -10.04 -5.64 11.35
C SER A 281 -10.61 -4.42 12.10
N LEU A 282 -11.78 -4.54 12.75
CA LEU A 282 -12.39 -3.44 13.50
C LEU A 282 -11.54 -3.00 14.70
N VAL A 283 -10.98 -3.98 15.45
CA VAL A 283 -10.03 -3.69 16.55
C VAL A 283 -8.83 -2.91 16.03
N THR A 284 -8.29 -3.31 14.88
CA THR A 284 -7.13 -2.62 14.27
C THR A 284 -7.47 -1.21 13.79
N VAL A 285 -8.65 -1.01 13.19
CA VAL A 285 -9.15 0.31 12.78
C VAL A 285 -9.18 1.27 13.97
N PHE A 286 -9.81 0.85 15.07
CA PHE A 286 -9.95 1.68 16.26
C PHE A 286 -8.60 1.93 16.96
N MET A 287 -7.87 0.85 17.25
CA MET A 287 -6.57 0.91 17.95
C MET A 287 -5.56 1.77 17.16
N GLY A 288 -5.46 1.56 15.84
CA GLY A 288 -4.55 2.34 15.00
C GLY A 288 -4.84 3.83 15.03
N SER A 289 -6.13 4.23 15.00
CA SER A 289 -6.56 5.63 15.12
C SER A 289 -6.25 6.22 16.50
N MET A 290 -6.48 5.47 17.57
CA MET A 290 -6.16 5.89 18.94
C MET A 290 -4.66 6.10 19.15
N LEU A 291 -3.83 5.19 18.62
CA LEU A 291 -2.38 5.31 18.71
C LEU A 291 -1.86 6.48 17.86
N ALA A 292 -2.44 6.70 16.68
CA ALA A 292 -2.11 7.88 15.86
C ALA A 292 -2.45 9.19 16.56
N TYR A 293 -3.58 9.25 17.27
CA TYR A 293 -4.01 10.42 18.03
C TYR A 293 -3.03 10.79 19.16
N LYS A 294 -2.48 9.80 19.86
CA LYS A 294 -1.55 9.99 20.97
C LYS A 294 -0.12 10.31 20.52
N GLU A 295 0.27 9.90 19.33
CA GLU A 295 1.66 10.02 18.86
C GLU A 295 2.02 11.46 18.49
N LYS A 296 3.20 11.93 18.89
CA LYS A 296 3.70 13.29 18.64
C LYS A 296 4.71 13.38 17.50
N VAL A 297 5.39 12.29 17.17
CA VAL A 297 6.33 12.24 16.04
C VAL A 297 5.55 12.11 14.75
N LEU A 298 5.69 13.06 13.82
CA LEU A 298 4.87 13.18 12.61
C LEU A 298 4.84 11.89 11.78
N LYS A 299 6.00 11.35 11.40
CA LYS A 299 6.08 10.11 10.58
C LYS A 299 5.51 8.89 11.31
N LYS A 300 5.69 8.80 12.63
CA LYS A 300 5.16 7.71 13.43
C LYS A 300 3.64 7.81 13.60
N ARG A 301 3.10 9.03 13.74
CA ARG A 301 1.65 9.30 13.70
C ARG A 301 1.05 8.83 12.37
N LEU A 302 1.68 9.18 11.25
CA LEU A 302 1.27 8.73 9.93
C LEU A 302 1.37 7.21 9.77
N ALA A 303 2.32 6.55 10.41
CA ALA A 303 2.45 5.08 10.41
C ALA A 303 1.28 4.40 11.14
N TYR A 304 0.92 4.85 12.34
CA TYR A 304 -0.27 4.35 13.05
C TYR A 304 -1.56 4.63 12.27
N SER A 305 -1.64 5.78 11.63
CA SER A 305 -2.73 6.09 10.71
C SER A 305 -2.77 5.12 9.51
N THR A 306 -1.62 4.60 9.04
CA THR A 306 -1.58 3.55 8.01
C THR A 306 -2.14 2.24 8.53
N VAL A 307 -1.77 1.83 9.76
CA VAL A 307 -2.34 0.64 10.44
C VAL A 307 -3.87 0.72 10.46
N SER A 308 -4.43 1.84 10.89
CA SER A 308 -5.88 2.04 10.90
C SER A 308 -6.48 1.97 9.50
N GLN A 309 -5.98 2.76 8.55
CA GLN A 309 -6.62 2.93 7.23
C GLN A 309 -6.47 1.69 6.32
N VAL A 310 -5.37 0.93 6.40
CA VAL A 310 -5.29 -0.35 5.66
C VAL A 310 -6.26 -1.37 6.25
N SER A 311 -6.56 -1.27 7.56
CA SER A 311 -7.57 -2.12 8.19
C SER A 311 -9.01 -1.77 7.80
N TYR A 312 -9.29 -0.57 7.27
CA TYR A 312 -10.56 -0.30 6.57
C TYR A 312 -10.71 -1.21 5.34
N VAL A 313 -9.62 -1.42 4.60
CA VAL A 313 -9.61 -2.34 3.45
C VAL A 313 -9.86 -3.77 3.94
N MET A 314 -9.11 -4.22 4.96
CA MET A 314 -9.26 -5.56 5.53
C MET A 314 -10.68 -5.81 6.07
N PHE A 315 -11.28 -4.80 6.71
CA PHE A 315 -12.67 -4.84 7.15
C PHE A 315 -13.64 -5.00 5.96
N GLY A 316 -13.51 -4.16 4.92
CA GLY A 316 -14.35 -4.28 3.73
C GLY A 316 -14.26 -5.65 3.06
N LEU A 317 -13.05 -6.20 2.95
CA LEU A 317 -12.84 -7.55 2.40
C LEU A 317 -13.45 -8.63 3.30
N SER A 318 -13.44 -8.49 4.62
CA SER A 318 -14.01 -9.50 5.53
C SER A 318 -15.54 -9.59 5.52
N LEU A 319 -16.22 -8.59 4.94
CA LEU A 319 -17.69 -8.58 4.83
C LEU A 319 -18.23 -9.45 3.70
N LEU A 320 -17.39 -9.84 2.75
CA LEU A 320 -17.69 -10.78 1.66
C LEU A 320 -18.94 -10.42 0.83
N ASN A 321 -19.17 -9.13 0.59
CA ASN A 321 -20.23 -8.64 -0.30
C ASN A 321 -19.70 -7.59 -1.28
N ALA A 322 -20.45 -7.36 -2.36
CA ALA A 322 -20.01 -6.53 -3.48
C ALA A 322 -19.76 -5.08 -3.09
N ALA A 323 -20.65 -4.45 -2.31
CA ALA A 323 -20.49 -3.05 -1.91
C ALA A 323 -19.22 -2.84 -1.07
N ALA A 324 -18.98 -3.72 -0.07
CA ALA A 324 -17.79 -3.66 0.77
C ALA A 324 -16.52 -3.96 -0.02
N PHE A 325 -16.53 -4.91 -0.95
CA PHE A 325 -15.40 -5.24 -1.82
C PHE A 325 -15.02 -4.06 -2.71
N VAL A 326 -15.99 -3.42 -3.37
CA VAL A 326 -15.78 -2.19 -4.15
C VAL A 326 -15.21 -1.09 -3.26
N GLY A 327 -15.79 -0.87 -2.07
CA GLY A 327 -15.30 0.09 -1.08
C GLY A 327 -13.85 -0.18 -0.66
N ALA A 328 -13.49 -1.44 -0.46
CA ALA A 328 -12.13 -1.86 -0.10
C ALA A 328 -11.13 -1.55 -1.21
N LEU A 329 -11.43 -1.90 -2.47
CA LEU A 329 -10.54 -1.63 -3.61
C LEU A 329 -10.42 -0.13 -3.92
N LEU A 330 -11.52 0.64 -3.82
CA LEU A 330 -11.46 2.09 -3.88
C LEU A 330 -10.54 2.65 -2.79
N HIS A 331 -10.66 2.13 -1.56
CA HIS A 331 -9.82 2.58 -0.45
C HIS A 331 -8.34 2.23 -0.63
N VAL A 332 -8.00 1.12 -1.31
CA VAL A 332 -6.62 0.80 -1.71
C VAL A 332 -6.00 1.94 -2.51
N ILE A 333 -6.69 2.40 -3.57
CA ILE A 333 -6.19 3.47 -4.44
C ILE A 333 -6.13 4.80 -3.69
N PHE A 334 -7.22 5.19 -3.06
CA PHE A 334 -7.36 6.49 -2.42
C PHE A 334 -6.43 6.66 -1.22
N HIS A 335 -6.27 5.62 -0.41
CA HIS A 335 -5.29 5.58 0.65
C HIS A 335 -3.85 5.64 0.12
N SER A 336 -3.57 4.98 -1.01
CA SER A 336 -2.24 5.06 -1.64
C SER A 336 -1.90 6.50 -2.01
N LEU A 337 -2.80 7.22 -2.69
CA LEU A 337 -2.61 8.62 -3.05
C LEU A 337 -2.43 9.51 -1.81
N ALA A 338 -3.36 9.41 -0.85
CA ALA A 338 -3.33 10.24 0.36
C ALA A 338 -2.07 9.99 1.21
N LYS A 339 -1.66 8.72 1.40
CA LYS A 339 -0.49 8.40 2.22
C LYS A 339 0.83 8.79 1.58
N ASN A 340 0.98 8.59 0.28
CA ASN A 340 2.18 9.07 -0.40
C ASN A 340 2.28 10.60 -0.29
N THR A 341 1.18 11.33 -0.49
CA THR A 341 1.15 12.79 -0.32
C THR A 341 1.50 13.19 1.11
N LEU A 342 0.95 12.54 2.13
CA LEU A 342 1.21 12.86 3.53
C LEU A 342 2.67 12.57 3.95
N PHE A 343 3.21 11.40 3.58
CA PHE A 343 4.59 11.06 3.92
C PHE A 343 5.61 11.90 3.16
N MET A 344 5.36 12.17 1.87
CA MET A 344 6.23 13.08 1.10
C MET A 344 6.10 14.52 1.58
N GLY A 345 4.89 14.99 1.94
CA GLY A 345 4.70 16.31 2.54
C GLY A 345 5.43 16.45 3.87
N ALA A 346 5.29 15.45 4.76
CA ALA A 346 6.05 15.38 6.01
C ALA A 346 7.56 15.36 5.76
N GLY A 347 7.99 14.57 4.77
CA GLY A 347 9.39 14.50 4.37
C GLY A 347 9.94 15.82 3.84
N ALA A 348 9.16 16.56 3.04
CA ALA A 348 9.54 17.87 2.54
C ALA A 348 9.73 18.88 3.69
N VAL A 349 8.81 18.88 4.67
CA VAL A 349 8.94 19.70 5.85
C VAL A 349 10.20 19.35 6.65
N ILE A 350 10.43 18.06 6.93
CA ILE A 350 11.62 17.59 7.67
C ILE A 350 12.91 17.96 6.91
N HIS A 351 12.94 17.73 5.59
CA HIS A 351 14.13 18.02 4.75
C HIS A 351 14.50 19.50 4.74
N LYS A 352 13.49 20.40 4.65
CA LYS A 352 13.74 21.86 4.57
C LYS A 352 13.86 22.55 5.91
N THR A 353 13.28 22.00 7.00
CA THR A 353 13.18 22.69 8.29
C THR A 353 13.76 21.90 9.47
N GLY A 354 14.04 20.61 9.33
CA GLY A 354 14.48 19.73 10.41
C GLY A 354 13.38 19.35 11.43
N LYS A 355 12.14 19.89 11.29
CA LYS A 355 11.04 19.69 12.24
C LYS A 355 10.44 18.30 12.12
N THR A 356 10.40 17.54 13.20
CA THR A 356 9.89 16.15 13.24
C THR A 356 8.65 15.98 14.10
N GLY A 357 8.47 16.88 15.09
CA GLY A 357 7.33 16.88 16.00
C GLY A 357 6.10 17.58 15.40
N THR A 358 4.91 17.09 15.74
CA THR A 358 3.65 17.72 15.27
C THR A 358 3.43 19.13 15.81
N ASP A 359 3.93 19.40 17.03
CA ASP A 359 3.80 20.70 17.70
C ASP A 359 4.77 21.76 17.12
N GLU A 360 5.82 21.31 16.39
CA GLU A 360 6.82 22.18 15.75
C GLU A 360 6.34 22.73 14.39
N LEU A 361 5.21 22.25 13.86
CA LEU A 361 4.74 22.58 12.51
C LEU A 361 4.00 23.92 12.41
N LYS A 362 3.96 24.69 13.52
CA LYS A 362 3.34 26.02 13.53
C LYS A 362 3.96 26.94 12.47
N GLY A 363 3.12 27.58 11.66
CA GLY A 363 3.56 28.53 10.64
C GLY A 363 4.15 27.90 9.36
N THR A 364 4.35 26.58 9.29
CA THR A 364 4.93 25.92 8.09
C THR A 364 4.09 26.13 6.84
N GLY A 365 2.77 26.34 6.96
CA GLY A 365 1.90 26.69 5.84
C GLY A 365 2.21 28.05 5.19
N LYS A 366 2.93 28.94 5.90
CA LYS A 366 3.45 30.19 5.33
C LYS A 366 4.84 30.01 4.71
N GLN A 367 5.65 29.12 5.27
CA GLN A 367 7.00 28.81 4.74
C GLN A 367 6.92 27.95 3.48
N MET A 368 5.99 26.98 3.46
CA MET A 368 5.85 25.94 2.41
C MET A 368 4.36 25.79 2.03
N PRO A 369 3.74 26.81 1.43
CA PRO A 369 2.31 26.83 1.19
C PRO A 369 1.83 25.69 0.29
N VAL A 370 2.54 25.37 -0.80
CA VAL A 370 2.13 24.31 -1.73
C VAL A 370 2.19 22.94 -1.06
N VAL A 371 3.29 22.64 -0.36
CA VAL A 371 3.45 21.38 0.37
C VAL A 371 2.33 21.22 1.40
N MET A 372 2.05 22.27 2.19
CA MET A 372 1.05 22.19 3.25
C MET A 372 -0.38 22.17 2.72
N TRP A 373 -0.69 22.78 1.57
CA TRP A 373 -1.98 22.60 0.91
C TRP A 373 -2.17 21.18 0.39
N CYS A 374 -1.15 20.57 -0.22
CA CYS A 374 -1.20 19.16 -0.61
C CYS A 374 -1.40 18.25 0.62
N PHE A 375 -0.68 18.52 1.72
CA PHE A 375 -0.84 17.81 2.99
C PHE A 375 -2.25 17.96 3.57
N ALA A 376 -2.82 19.17 3.52
CA ALA A 376 -4.19 19.44 3.99
C ALA A 376 -5.23 18.71 3.14
N LEU A 377 -5.15 18.75 1.80
CA LEU A 377 -6.05 18.03 0.91
C LEU A 377 -6.00 16.51 1.16
N ALA A 378 -4.78 15.95 1.29
CA ALA A 378 -4.62 14.53 1.60
C ALA A 378 -5.17 14.18 3.00
N SER A 379 -5.03 15.07 3.98
CA SER A 379 -5.62 14.92 5.31
C SER A 379 -7.15 14.91 5.26
N LEU A 380 -7.76 15.85 4.57
CA LEU A 380 -9.22 15.93 4.40
C LEU A 380 -9.75 14.69 3.65
N SER A 381 -9.01 14.21 2.63
CA SER A 381 -9.35 12.97 1.93
C SER A 381 -9.29 11.76 2.87
N LEU A 382 -8.26 11.67 3.71
CA LEU A 382 -8.13 10.54 4.65
C LEU A 382 -9.20 10.56 5.75
N ILE A 383 -9.63 11.73 6.19
CA ILE A 383 -10.79 11.91 7.09
C ILE A 383 -12.05 11.41 6.41
N GLY A 384 -12.19 11.64 5.11
CA GLY A 384 -13.37 11.28 4.33
C GLY A 384 -14.36 12.45 4.17
N ILE A 385 -13.85 13.65 3.90
CA ILE A 385 -14.67 14.84 3.67
C ILE A 385 -14.99 14.96 2.19
N PRO A 386 -16.30 15.10 1.80
CA PRO A 386 -16.67 15.37 0.41
C PRO A 386 -16.08 16.72 -0.06
N PRO A 387 -15.72 16.88 -1.34
CA PRO A 387 -15.86 15.95 -2.46
C PRO A 387 -14.62 15.07 -2.70
N LEU A 388 -13.80 14.79 -1.69
CA LEU A 388 -12.57 14.04 -1.84
C LEU A 388 -12.79 12.52 -1.89
N CYS A 389 -11.89 11.82 -2.54
CA CYS A 389 -12.02 10.39 -2.86
C CYS A 389 -12.19 9.48 -1.62
N GLY A 390 -11.58 9.84 -0.48
CA GLY A 390 -11.72 9.08 0.77
C GLY A 390 -13.15 8.98 1.29
N PHE A 391 -14.01 9.96 1.00
CA PHE A 391 -15.44 9.89 1.33
C PHE A 391 -16.11 8.73 0.56
N VAL A 392 -15.86 8.64 -0.74
CA VAL A 392 -16.49 7.64 -1.61
C VAL A 392 -16.21 6.22 -1.12
N SER A 393 -14.94 5.89 -0.85
CA SER A 393 -14.59 4.55 -0.36
C SER A 393 -15.21 4.22 0.99
N LYS A 394 -15.23 5.18 1.92
CA LYS A 394 -15.84 4.99 3.25
C LYS A 394 -17.35 4.83 3.17
N TRP A 395 -17.99 5.50 2.23
CA TRP A 395 -19.43 5.35 1.96
C TRP A 395 -19.74 3.92 1.55
N TYR A 396 -19.01 3.36 0.56
CA TYR A 396 -19.18 1.97 0.12
C TYR A 396 -18.88 0.97 1.23
N LEU A 397 -17.87 1.22 2.07
CA LEU A 397 -17.55 0.37 3.22
C LEU A 397 -18.68 0.35 4.27
N ALA A 398 -19.25 1.52 4.56
CA ALA A 398 -20.37 1.64 5.48
C ALA A 398 -21.63 0.96 4.94
N LEU A 399 -21.94 1.18 3.65
CA LEU A 399 -23.06 0.54 2.96
C LEU A 399 -22.90 -1.00 2.98
N GLY A 400 -21.74 -1.51 2.56
CA GLY A 400 -21.47 -2.95 2.59
C GLY A 400 -21.49 -3.54 4.00
N SER A 401 -21.16 -2.76 5.03
CA SER A 401 -21.29 -3.20 6.42
C SER A 401 -22.75 -3.37 6.82
N LEU A 402 -23.62 -2.42 6.46
CA LEU A 402 -25.06 -2.51 6.73
C LEU A 402 -25.71 -3.67 5.99
N GLU A 403 -25.25 -3.97 4.77
CA GLU A 403 -25.73 -5.05 3.92
C GLU A 403 -25.13 -6.43 4.24
N SER A 404 -24.20 -6.53 5.19
CA SER A 404 -23.40 -7.74 5.41
C SER A 404 -24.16 -8.94 5.97
N GLY A 405 -25.36 -8.74 6.54
CA GLY A 405 -26.13 -9.80 7.21
C GLY A 405 -25.53 -10.28 8.53
N ILE A 406 -24.38 -9.77 8.96
CA ILE A 406 -23.74 -10.09 10.23
C ILE A 406 -24.31 -9.16 11.30
N SER A 407 -25.29 -9.65 12.09
CA SER A 407 -26.18 -8.85 12.96
C SER A 407 -25.47 -7.74 13.76
N THR A 408 -24.39 -8.06 14.47
CA THR A 408 -23.65 -7.07 15.27
C THR A 408 -22.70 -6.23 14.41
N ALA A 409 -22.01 -6.81 13.43
CA ALA A 409 -21.07 -6.10 12.58
C ALA A 409 -21.75 -5.12 11.64
N SER A 410 -23.03 -5.37 11.25
CA SER A 410 -23.79 -4.48 10.39
C SER A 410 -23.84 -3.04 10.94
N TRP A 411 -24.05 -2.87 12.24
CA TRP A 411 -24.12 -1.56 12.89
C TRP A 411 -22.80 -1.12 13.52
N LEU A 412 -22.07 -2.06 14.12
CA LEU A 412 -20.80 -1.74 14.77
C LEU A 412 -19.74 -1.25 13.76
N GLY A 413 -19.75 -1.80 12.55
CA GLY A 413 -18.84 -1.37 11.48
C GLY A 413 -18.91 0.13 11.20
N PRO A 414 -20.06 0.67 10.74
CA PRO A 414 -20.22 2.11 10.50
C PRO A 414 -19.87 2.97 11.72
N VAL A 415 -20.24 2.54 12.94
CA VAL A 415 -19.92 3.27 14.18
C VAL A 415 -18.40 3.36 14.37
N ILE A 416 -17.67 2.25 14.26
CA ILE A 416 -16.20 2.24 14.40
C ILE A 416 -15.54 3.05 13.30
N LEU A 417 -16.04 2.97 12.05
CA LEU A 417 -15.53 3.77 10.93
C LEU A 417 -15.71 5.27 11.19
N LEU A 418 -16.86 5.70 11.71
CA LEU A 418 -17.13 7.10 12.08
C LEU A 418 -16.24 7.56 13.24
N VAL A 419 -16.13 6.77 14.31
CA VAL A 419 -15.24 7.10 15.44
C VAL A 419 -13.79 7.22 14.96
N SER A 420 -13.33 6.29 14.12
CA SER A 420 -11.98 6.36 13.53
C SER A 420 -11.81 7.58 12.62
N ALA A 421 -12.83 7.99 11.86
CA ALA A 421 -12.79 9.20 11.05
C ALA A 421 -12.69 10.46 11.93
N LEU A 422 -13.43 10.53 13.03
CA LEU A 422 -13.34 11.62 14.01
C LEU A 422 -11.94 11.67 14.66
N LEU A 423 -11.37 10.52 15.04
CA LEU A 423 -10.01 10.46 15.54
C LEU A 423 -9.01 10.91 14.47
N THR A 424 -9.24 10.55 13.19
CA THR A 424 -8.41 10.98 12.06
C THR A 424 -8.44 12.50 11.90
N ALA A 425 -9.61 13.11 12.00
CA ALA A 425 -9.75 14.56 12.06
C ALA A 425 -8.99 15.14 13.28
N GLY A 426 -9.13 14.54 14.44
CA GLY A 426 -8.49 14.98 15.68
C GLY A 426 -6.97 14.95 15.64
N TYR A 427 -6.33 14.07 14.85
CA TYR A 427 -4.86 14.04 14.78
C TYR A 427 -4.27 14.70 13.53
N LEU A 428 -5.04 14.96 12.46
CA LEU A 428 -4.53 15.63 11.24
C LEU A 428 -4.92 17.10 11.16
N LEU A 429 -6.17 17.48 11.49
CA LEU A 429 -6.62 18.87 11.36
C LEU A 429 -5.84 19.84 12.25
N PRO A 430 -5.49 19.53 13.52
CA PRO A 430 -4.67 20.44 14.32
C PRO A 430 -3.33 20.77 13.67
N ILE A 431 -2.72 19.83 12.96
CA ILE A 431 -1.48 20.06 12.21
C ILE A 431 -1.73 21.08 11.09
N CYS A 432 -2.77 20.86 10.28
CA CYS A 432 -3.12 21.76 9.18
C CYS A 432 -3.49 23.17 9.69
N ILE A 433 -4.32 23.23 10.75
CA ILE A 433 -4.74 24.51 11.33
C ILE A 433 -3.54 25.27 11.88
N SER A 434 -2.68 24.65 12.69
CA SER A 434 -1.52 25.30 13.25
C SER A 434 -0.47 25.71 12.21
N ALA A 435 -0.39 24.99 11.10
CA ALA A 435 0.50 25.34 10.00
C ALA A 435 0.09 26.64 9.29
N PHE A 436 -1.21 26.85 9.06
CA PHE A 436 -1.74 28.04 8.38
C PHE A 436 -2.13 29.17 9.34
N LEU A 437 -2.60 28.82 10.53
CA LEU A 437 -3.13 29.73 11.56
C LEU A 437 -2.42 29.51 12.89
N PRO A 438 -1.11 29.86 13.02
CA PRO A 438 -0.30 29.55 14.18
C PRO A 438 -0.64 30.37 15.45
N GLY A 439 -1.55 31.36 15.35
CA GLY A 439 -1.97 32.22 16.46
C GLY A 439 -1.44 33.66 16.35
N LYS A 440 -1.95 34.54 17.25
CA LYS A 440 -1.62 35.98 17.22
C LYS A 440 -0.19 36.29 17.66
N ASP A 441 0.36 35.48 18.55
CA ASP A 441 1.71 35.68 19.14
C ASP A 441 2.83 35.09 18.26
N PHE A 442 2.50 34.64 17.05
CA PHE A 442 3.46 34.04 16.14
C PHE A 442 4.16 35.12 15.31
N ASP A 443 5.49 35.14 15.35
CA ASP A 443 6.29 36.05 14.55
C ASP A 443 6.34 35.63 13.07
N TYR A 444 5.54 36.28 12.25
CA TYR A 444 5.51 36.06 10.80
C TYR A 444 6.69 36.72 10.06
N ALA A 445 7.36 37.70 10.65
CA ALA A 445 8.46 38.43 10.01
C ALA A 445 9.72 37.59 9.91
N SER A 446 9.89 36.63 10.81
CA SER A 446 11.04 35.70 10.81
C SER A 446 10.90 34.52 9.84
N LEU A 447 9.76 34.39 9.12
CA LEU A 447 9.48 33.25 8.25
C LEU A 447 10.05 33.45 6.85
N GLU A 448 11.12 32.75 6.55
CA GLU A 448 11.61 32.59 5.18
C GLU A 448 10.82 31.55 4.41
N LYS A 449 10.54 31.78 3.12
CA LYS A 449 9.99 30.78 2.22
C LYS A 449 11.00 29.67 2.00
N LYS A 450 10.60 28.42 2.23
CA LYS A 450 11.43 27.20 2.13
C LYS A 450 10.79 26.14 1.23
N GLU A 451 10.00 26.57 0.23
CA GLU A 451 9.36 25.65 -0.69
C GLU A 451 10.41 24.82 -1.44
N PRO A 452 10.23 23.48 -1.57
CA PRO A 452 11.14 22.65 -2.34
C PRO A 452 11.00 22.91 -3.85
N SER A 453 11.90 22.33 -4.66
CA SER A 453 11.83 22.48 -6.10
C SER A 453 10.65 21.70 -6.71
N TRP A 454 10.43 21.92 -8.02
CA TRP A 454 9.39 21.24 -8.77
C TRP A 454 9.49 19.70 -8.72
N ARG A 455 10.68 19.12 -8.49
CA ARG A 455 10.90 17.68 -8.39
C ARG A 455 10.15 17.06 -7.21
N MET A 456 10.05 17.78 -6.10
CA MET A 456 9.26 17.36 -4.95
C MET A 456 7.81 17.81 -5.05
N LEU A 457 7.55 19.02 -5.60
CA LEU A 457 6.20 19.58 -5.67
C LEU A 457 5.30 18.86 -6.67
N LEU A 458 5.82 18.50 -7.86
CA LEU A 458 5.02 17.85 -8.89
C LEU A 458 4.36 16.55 -8.43
N PRO A 459 5.08 15.59 -7.79
CA PRO A 459 4.46 14.40 -7.23
C PRO A 459 3.38 14.69 -6.19
N LEU A 460 3.62 15.65 -5.29
CA LEU A 460 2.65 16.06 -4.27
C LEU A 460 1.38 16.61 -4.91
N ILE A 461 1.52 17.55 -5.84
CA ILE A 461 0.40 18.18 -6.55
C ILE A 461 -0.37 17.13 -7.36
N ALA A 462 0.35 16.26 -8.10
CA ALA A 462 -0.28 15.24 -8.92
C ALA A 462 -1.13 14.27 -8.10
N MET A 463 -0.62 13.77 -6.97
CA MET A 463 -1.37 12.85 -6.12
C MET A 463 -2.53 13.55 -5.39
N ALA A 464 -2.34 14.79 -4.92
CA ALA A 464 -3.39 15.57 -4.31
C ALA A 464 -4.51 15.91 -5.33
N ALA A 465 -4.15 16.29 -6.55
CA ALA A 465 -5.11 16.56 -7.63
C ALA A 465 -5.88 15.30 -8.01
N LEU A 466 -5.21 14.15 -8.16
CA LEU A 466 -5.87 12.87 -8.41
C LEU A 466 -6.85 12.51 -7.30
N SER A 467 -6.53 12.80 -6.04
CA SER A 467 -7.44 12.58 -4.91
C SER A 467 -8.74 13.40 -5.02
N VAL A 468 -8.66 14.63 -5.56
CA VAL A 468 -9.84 15.47 -5.83
C VAL A 468 -10.60 14.95 -7.05
N ILE A 469 -9.90 14.71 -8.16
CA ILE A 469 -10.51 14.25 -9.42
C ILE A 469 -11.27 12.95 -9.22
N LEU A 470 -10.66 11.95 -8.58
CA LEU A 470 -11.27 10.65 -8.31
C LEU A 470 -12.38 10.71 -7.25
N GLY A 471 -12.42 11.76 -6.44
CA GLY A 471 -13.53 12.01 -5.53
C GLY A 471 -14.76 12.57 -6.23
N ILE A 472 -14.56 13.43 -7.24
CA ILE A 472 -15.65 14.04 -8.03
C ILE A 472 -16.15 13.08 -9.11
N TRP A 473 -15.26 12.31 -9.74
CA TRP A 473 -15.58 11.37 -10.82
C TRP A 473 -15.11 9.93 -10.50
N PRO A 474 -15.68 9.27 -9.49
CA PRO A 474 -15.28 7.92 -9.11
C PRO A 474 -15.81 6.82 -10.04
N GLY A 475 -16.80 7.12 -10.89
CA GLY A 475 -17.60 6.14 -11.63
C GLY A 475 -16.79 5.13 -12.44
N GLY A 476 -15.71 5.56 -13.10
CA GLY A 476 -14.84 4.64 -13.86
C GLY A 476 -14.20 3.55 -12.99
N LEU A 477 -13.67 3.93 -11.80
CA LEU A 477 -13.10 2.97 -10.85
C LEU A 477 -14.18 2.10 -10.19
N VAL A 478 -15.32 2.68 -9.86
CA VAL A 478 -16.46 1.95 -9.28
C VAL A 478 -16.89 0.82 -10.23
N ASN A 479 -17.04 1.10 -11.53
CA ASN A 479 -17.44 0.10 -12.53
C ASN A 479 -16.39 -1.01 -12.63
N ILE A 480 -15.10 -0.68 -12.76
CA ILE A 480 -14.02 -1.68 -12.80
C ILE A 480 -14.04 -2.59 -11.56
N PHE A 481 -14.25 -2.02 -10.38
CA PHE A 481 -14.29 -2.81 -9.14
C PHE A 481 -15.58 -3.59 -8.96
N ALA A 482 -16.70 -3.11 -9.50
CA ALA A 482 -17.96 -3.85 -9.57
C ALA A 482 -17.82 -5.07 -10.49
N ASP A 483 -17.13 -4.93 -11.63
CA ASP A 483 -16.85 -6.05 -12.55
C ASP A 483 -15.98 -7.11 -11.85
N ILE A 484 -14.94 -6.71 -11.11
CA ILE A 484 -14.13 -7.66 -10.33
C ILE A 484 -14.98 -8.31 -9.23
N ALA A 485 -15.80 -7.54 -8.50
CA ALA A 485 -16.66 -8.05 -7.45
C ALA A 485 -17.64 -9.11 -7.97
N SER A 486 -18.30 -8.83 -9.10
CA SER A 486 -19.25 -9.77 -9.72
C SER A 486 -18.61 -11.07 -10.22
N ALA A 487 -17.31 -11.05 -10.50
CA ALA A 487 -16.58 -12.24 -10.91
C ALA A 487 -16.14 -13.11 -9.73
N VAL A 488 -15.93 -12.53 -8.54
CA VAL A 488 -15.31 -13.24 -7.39
C VAL A 488 -16.28 -13.51 -6.23
N LEU A 489 -17.48 -12.93 -6.26
CA LEU A 489 -18.58 -13.09 -5.28
C LEU A 489 -19.79 -13.77 -5.90
#